data_a9c9eeef38090909c2561776f87404d0
#
_entry.id   a9c9eeef38090909c2561776f87404d0
#
_cell.length_a   1.000
_cell.length_b   1.000
_cell.length_c   1.000
_cell.angle_alpha   90.00
_cell.angle_beta   90.00
_cell.angle_gamma   90.00
#
_symmetry.space_group_name_H-M   'P 1'
#
loop_
_entity.id
_entity.type
_entity.pdbx_description
1 polymer ?
#
loop_
_entity_poly.entity_id
_entity_poly.type
_entity_poly.pdbx_seq_one_letter_code
_entity_poly.pdbx_strand_id
1 'polypeptide(L)'
;EICGEAGEIADKVKKVLRDNNSEFTLALKHEIAKEVGDVLWGLATLAHDLGYTLGDIAVMNYDKLRSRRLRDKLGGSGDNR
;
A
#
# COMPACT_ATOMS: atom_id res chain seq x y z
N GLU A 1 -3.93 1.42 -13.54
CA GLU A 1 -2.66 0.77 -13.48
C GLU A 1 -2.06 0.72 -12.10
N ILE A 2 -2.68 -0.08 -11.21
CA ILE A 2 -2.26 -0.16 -9.80
C ILE A 2 -0.80 -0.59 -9.69
N CYS A 3 -0.39 -1.61 -10.44
CA CYS A 3 0.98 -2.11 -10.37
C CYS A 3 1.99 -1.09 -10.86
N GLY A 4 1.66 -0.37 -11.94
CA GLY A 4 2.53 0.67 -12.47
C GLY A 4 2.69 1.82 -11.49
N GLU A 5 1.60 2.26 -10.87
CA GLU A 5 1.62 3.36 -9.91
C GLU A 5 2.34 2.99 -8.62
N ALA A 6 2.14 1.76 -8.15
CA ALA A 6 2.87 1.26 -6.99
C ALA A 6 4.37 1.18 -7.29
N GLY A 7 4.73 0.78 -8.51
CA GLY A 7 6.12 0.76 -8.96
C GLY A 7 6.74 2.15 -8.98
N GLU A 8 5.97 3.16 -9.40
CA GLU A 8 6.43 4.55 -9.39
C GLU A 8 6.72 5.04 -7.98
N ILE A 9 5.88 4.66 -7.01
CA ILE A 9 6.12 5.00 -5.60
C ILE A 9 7.43 4.39 -5.13
N ALA A 10 7.63 3.11 -5.39
CA ALA A 10 8.85 2.41 -5.00
C ALA A 10 10.09 3.04 -5.63
N ASP A 11 9.99 3.44 -6.90
CA ASP A 11 11.09 4.08 -7.60
C ASP A 11 11.44 5.44 -7.01
N LYS A 12 10.44 6.24 -6.65
CA LYS A 12 10.66 7.54 -6.03
C LYS A 12 11.31 7.41 -4.66
N VAL A 13 10.86 6.46 -3.84
CA VAL A 13 11.47 6.20 -2.54
C VAL A 13 12.92 5.76 -2.70
N LYS A 14 13.17 4.85 -3.64
CA LYS A 14 14.52 4.37 -3.94
C LYS A 14 15.45 5.52 -4.30
N LYS A 15 14.99 6.46 -5.12
CA LYS A 15 15.80 7.61 -5.52
C LYS A 15 16.12 8.51 -4.36
N VAL A 16 15.20 8.71 -3.42
CA VAL A 16 15.46 9.49 -2.22
C VAL A 16 16.56 8.83 -1.38
N LEU A 17 16.46 7.53 -1.19
CA LEU A 17 17.44 6.77 -0.41
C LEU A 17 18.83 6.81 -1.04
N ARG A 18 18.89 6.77 -2.38
CA ARG A 18 20.16 6.75 -3.11
C ARG A 18 20.78 8.13 -3.28
N ASP A 19 19.97 9.10 -3.72
CA ASP A 19 20.48 10.37 -4.24
C ASP A 19 20.36 11.54 -3.28
N ASN A 20 19.55 11.43 -2.24
CA ASN A 20 19.27 12.54 -1.34
C ASN A 20 19.60 12.21 0.12
N ASN A 21 20.55 11.30 0.35
CA ASN A 21 20.99 10.87 1.68
C ASN A 21 19.83 10.45 2.59
N SER A 22 18.82 9.83 1.99
CA SER A 22 17.62 9.38 2.69
C SER A 22 16.78 10.51 3.29
N GLU A 23 16.96 11.73 2.79
CA GLU A 23 16.18 12.86 3.25
C GLU A 23 14.90 13.03 2.45
N PHE A 24 13.78 12.95 3.13
CA PHE A 24 12.46 13.19 2.54
C PHE A 24 12.07 14.64 2.78
N THR A 25 12.34 15.50 1.79
CA THR A 25 11.91 16.90 1.85
C THR A 25 10.39 16.98 1.81
N LEU A 26 9.85 18.13 2.21
CA LEU A 26 8.40 18.35 2.15
C LEU A 26 7.87 18.17 0.73
N ALA A 27 8.60 18.67 -0.26
CA ALA A 27 8.20 18.53 -1.67
C ALA A 27 8.16 17.06 -2.11
N LEU A 28 9.17 16.26 -1.72
CA LEU A 28 9.22 14.84 -2.06
C LEU A 28 8.11 14.06 -1.37
N LYS A 29 7.83 14.38 -0.12
CA LYS A 29 6.72 13.77 0.60
C LYS A 29 5.40 14.02 -0.10
N HIS A 30 5.19 15.25 -0.57
CA HIS A 30 3.97 15.61 -1.26
C HIS A 30 3.84 14.88 -2.59
N GLU A 31 4.91 14.78 -3.36
CA GLU A 31 4.90 14.04 -4.61
C GLU A 31 4.57 12.56 -4.42
N ILE A 32 5.19 11.95 -3.42
CA ILE A 32 4.94 10.55 -3.11
C ILE A 32 3.50 10.36 -2.65
N ALA A 33 2.99 11.27 -1.83
CA ALA A 33 1.60 11.21 -1.37
C ALA A 33 0.61 11.27 -2.54
N LYS A 34 0.91 12.06 -3.56
CA LYS A 34 0.05 12.11 -4.76
C LYS A 34 0.02 10.77 -5.48
N GLU A 35 1.17 10.10 -5.58
CA GLU A 35 1.22 8.77 -6.19
C GLU A 35 0.45 7.75 -5.36
N VAL A 36 0.53 7.86 -4.04
CA VAL A 36 -0.27 7.00 -3.15
C VAL A 36 -1.75 7.22 -3.41
N GLY A 37 -2.16 8.48 -3.64
CA GLY A 37 -3.54 8.79 -3.99
C GLY A 37 -4.00 8.09 -5.27
N ASP A 38 -3.14 8.02 -6.28
CA ASP A 38 -3.46 7.33 -7.54
C ASP A 38 -3.66 5.84 -7.32
N VAL A 39 -2.81 5.23 -6.50
CA VAL A 39 -2.97 3.81 -6.15
C VAL A 39 -4.27 3.60 -5.38
N LEU A 40 -4.55 4.47 -4.42
CA LEU A 40 -5.77 4.39 -3.63
C LEU A 40 -7.02 4.50 -4.51
N TRP A 41 -7.01 5.40 -5.48
CA TRP A 41 -8.10 5.54 -6.44
C TRP A 41 -8.31 4.25 -7.23
N GLY A 42 -7.23 3.65 -7.74
CA GLY A 42 -7.31 2.39 -8.47
C GLY A 42 -7.85 1.26 -7.61
N LEU A 43 -7.41 1.19 -6.35
CA LEU A 43 -7.91 0.20 -5.41
C LEU A 43 -9.39 0.40 -5.10
N ALA A 44 -9.81 1.65 -4.93
CA ALA A 44 -11.23 1.95 -4.67
C ALA A 44 -12.12 1.53 -5.85
N THR A 45 -11.65 1.77 -7.07
CA THR A 45 -12.37 1.38 -8.28
C THR A 45 -12.49 -0.14 -8.37
N LEU A 46 -11.40 -0.86 -8.12
CA LEU A 46 -11.41 -2.32 -8.13
C LEU A 46 -12.34 -2.86 -7.04
N ALA A 47 -12.26 -2.31 -5.83
CA ALA A 47 -13.13 -2.72 -4.73
C ALA A 47 -14.59 -2.57 -5.12
N HIS A 48 -14.95 -1.42 -5.71
CA HIS A 48 -16.31 -1.16 -6.16
C HIS A 48 -16.77 -2.24 -7.16
N ASP A 49 -15.91 -2.58 -8.11
CA ASP A 49 -16.23 -3.60 -9.12
C ASP A 49 -16.42 -4.98 -8.50
N LEU A 50 -15.77 -5.25 -7.37
CA LEU A 50 -15.93 -6.50 -6.63
C LEU A 50 -17.11 -6.48 -5.66
N GLY A 51 -17.80 -5.34 -5.55
CA GLY A 51 -18.94 -5.20 -4.66
C GLY A 51 -18.59 -4.79 -3.24
N TYR A 52 -17.41 -4.20 -3.03
CA TYR A 52 -16.95 -3.78 -1.70
C TYR A 52 -16.60 -2.30 -1.68
N THR A 53 -16.55 -1.71 -0.49
CA THR A 53 -15.90 -0.41 -0.28
C THR A 53 -14.46 -0.65 0.15
N LEU A 54 -13.62 0.38 0.05
CA LEU A 54 -12.28 0.30 0.62
C LEU A 54 -12.33 0.04 2.13
N GLY A 55 -13.32 0.63 2.81
CA GLY A 55 -13.51 0.39 4.25
C GLY A 55 -13.76 -1.07 4.55
N ASP A 56 -14.60 -1.73 3.76
CA ASP A 56 -14.86 -3.17 3.91
C ASP A 56 -13.57 -3.97 3.79
N ILE A 57 -12.77 -3.66 2.79
CA ILE A 57 -11.52 -4.37 2.53
C ILE A 57 -10.52 -4.11 3.65
N ALA A 58 -10.47 -2.90 4.17
CA ALA A 58 -9.59 -2.56 5.29
C ALA A 58 -9.95 -3.40 6.52
N VAL A 59 -11.24 -3.57 6.80
CA VAL A 59 -11.69 -4.40 7.93
C VAL A 59 -11.32 -5.85 7.69
N MET A 60 -11.53 -6.37 6.50
CA MET A 60 -11.15 -7.74 6.15
C MET A 60 -9.65 -7.96 6.37
N ASN A 61 -8.84 -7.00 5.97
CA ASN A 61 -7.39 -7.09 6.14
C ASN A 61 -6.99 -7.02 7.60
N TYR A 62 -7.62 -6.14 8.37
CA TYR A 62 -7.39 -6.03 9.80
C TYR A 62 -7.69 -7.35 10.51
N ASP A 63 -8.85 -7.94 10.19
CA ASP A 63 -9.27 -9.21 10.80
C ASP A 63 -8.30 -10.33 10.45
N LYS A 64 -7.84 -10.37 9.20
CA LYS A 64 -6.88 -11.37 8.74
C LYS A 64 -5.56 -11.25 9.51
N LEU A 65 -5.03 -10.04 9.62
CA LEU A 65 -3.77 -9.79 10.33
C LEU A 65 -3.90 -10.08 11.82
N ARG A 66 -5.02 -9.70 12.43
CA ARG A 66 -5.29 -9.99 13.83
C ARG A 66 -5.33 -11.49 14.09
N SER A 67 -6.00 -12.24 13.22
CA SER A 67 -6.06 -13.69 13.31
C SER A 67 -4.67 -14.32 13.26
N ARG A 68 -3.83 -13.87 12.30
CA ARG A 68 -2.46 -14.38 12.18
C ARG A 68 -1.63 -14.07 13.43
N ARG A 69 -1.80 -12.87 13.98
CA ARG A 69 -1.09 -12.45 15.19
C ARG A 69 -1.46 -13.35 16.37
N LEU A 70 -2.77 -13.63 16.55
CA LEU A 70 -3.23 -14.50 17.62
C LEU A 70 -2.76 -15.93 17.47
N ARG A 71 -2.55 -16.38 16.23
CA ARG A 71 -2.06 -17.73 15.92
C ARG A 71 -0.54 -17.78 15.75
N ASP A 72 0.15 -16.63 15.93
CA ASP A 72 1.60 -16.52 15.75
C ASP A 72 2.06 -16.93 14.34
N LYS A 73 1.36 -16.43 13.32
CA LYS A 73 1.64 -16.81 11.93
C LYS A 73 1.94 -15.64 11.00
N LEU A 74 2.35 -14.50 11.57
CA LEU A 74 2.65 -13.33 10.78
C LEU A 74 3.86 -13.49 9.87
N GLY A 75 4.81 -14.33 10.25
CA GLY A 75 6.03 -14.55 9.49
C GLY A 75 5.88 -15.40 8.24
N GLY A 76 4.73 -16.02 8.03
CA GLY A 76 4.50 -16.84 6.86
C GLY A 76 4.21 -16.02 5.60
N SER A 77 3.88 -16.68 4.52
CA SER A 77 3.48 -16.04 3.28
C SER A 77 2.10 -16.55 2.84
N GLY A 78 1.44 -15.74 2.01
CA GLY A 78 0.11 -16.05 1.52
C GLY A 78 -0.98 -15.71 2.52
N ASP A 79 -2.22 -15.70 2.04
CA ASP A 79 -3.37 -15.25 2.84
C ASP A 79 -3.89 -16.29 3.82
N ASN A 80 -3.48 -17.52 3.68
CA ASN A 80 -3.96 -18.60 4.55
C ASN A 80 -2.95 -19.02 5.62
N ARG A 81 -1.90 -18.27 5.77
CA ARG A 81 -0.85 -18.58 6.76
C ARG A 81 -1.29 -18.39 8.21
#